data_6b11515261f5b39e07d607c50828d8c5
#
_entry.id   6b11515261f5b39e07d607c50828d8c5
#
_cell.length_a   1.000
_cell.length_b   1.000
_cell.length_c   1.000
_cell.angle_alpha   90.00
_cell.angle_beta   90.00
_cell.angle_gamma   90.00
#
_symmetry.space_group_name_H-M   'P 1'
#
loop_
_entity.id
_entity.type
_entity.pdbx_description
1 polymer ?
#
loop_
_entity_poly.entity_id
_entity_poly.type
_entity_poly.pdbx_seq_one_letter_code
_entity_poly.pdbx_strand_id
1 'polypeptide(L)'
;WEQRKLSEITDKVTEKNAGLQYVETFTNSAEFGIISQRDFFDHDIAKLGSLDGYYIVKNEDFVYNPRISTSAPVGPINRNKLGRTGVMSPLYTVFRPHDIDTTYLEYFFKCGYWHSFMNFNGDSGARSDRFSIRDNVFFQMPIPIPDIDEQRKIGELLTCLDNLITLHQRKPFLMKWRTSDANRNQTNRLVL
;
A
#
# COMPACT_ATOMS: atom_id res chain seq x y z
N TRP A 1 10.28 -19.98 12.80
CA TRP A 1 9.07 -19.54 12.11
C TRP A 1 8.78 -20.50 10.97
N GLU A 2 7.51 -20.85 10.82
CA GLU A 2 7.04 -21.65 9.70
C GLU A 2 7.04 -20.81 8.43
N GLN A 3 7.38 -21.41 7.27
CA GLN A 3 7.16 -20.77 5.97
C GLN A 3 5.88 -21.30 5.34
N ARG A 4 4.93 -20.41 5.07
CA ARG A 4 3.68 -20.72 4.37
C ARG A 4 3.62 -19.97 3.06
N LYS A 5 2.88 -20.52 2.10
CA LYS A 5 2.64 -19.86 0.83
C LYS A 5 1.62 -18.74 1.00
N LEU A 6 1.73 -17.69 0.21
CA LEU A 6 0.74 -16.62 0.20
C LEU A 6 -0.69 -17.15 -0.01
N SER A 7 -0.86 -18.18 -0.85
CA SER A 7 -2.16 -18.86 -1.07
C SER A 7 -2.73 -19.61 0.14
N GLU A 8 -1.95 -19.82 1.19
CA GLU A 8 -2.41 -20.50 2.40
C GLU A 8 -2.91 -19.54 3.48
N ILE A 9 -2.69 -18.26 3.26
CA ILE A 9 -3.03 -17.18 4.21
C ILE A 9 -3.82 -16.04 3.54
N THR A 10 -4.11 -16.17 2.24
CA THR A 10 -4.90 -15.19 1.50
C THR A 10 -5.72 -15.84 0.40
N ASP A 11 -6.89 -15.30 0.13
CA ASP A 11 -7.71 -15.62 -1.03
C ASP A 11 -7.58 -14.55 -2.12
N LYS A 12 -7.41 -14.97 -3.37
CA LYS A 12 -7.49 -14.05 -4.51
C LYS A 12 -8.91 -13.50 -4.64
N VAL A 13 -9.05 -12.17 -4.64
CA VAL A 13 -10.35 -11.53 -4.86
C VAL A 13 -10.68 -11.55 -6.34
N THR A 14 -11.80 -12.19 -6.67
CA THR A 14 -12.38 -12.25 -8.03
C THR A 14 -13.75 -11.57 -8.11
N GLU A 15 -14.25 -11.07 -6.97
CA GLU A 15 -15.54 -10.39 -6.84
C GLU A 15 -15.54 -9.11 -7.69
N LYS A 16 -16.47 -9.05 -8.66
CA LYS A 16 -16.64 -7.91 -9.57
C LYS A 16 -17.72 -6.97 -9.07
N ASN A 17 -17.59 -5.71 -9.43
CA ASN A 17 -18.56 -4.66 -9.11
C ASN A 17 -19.82 -4.72 -9.99
N ALA A 18 -20.38 -5.92 -10.15
CA ALA A 18 -21.58 -6.14 -10.94
C ALA A 18 -22.74 -5.28 -10.41
N GLY A 19 -23.41 -4.56 -11.31
CA GLY A 19 -24.49 -3.65 -10.96
C GLY A 19 -24.02 -2.34 -10.33
N LEU A 20 -22.73 -2.00 -10.43
CA LEU A 20 -22.17 -0.70 -9.99
C LEU A 20 -22.46 -0.35 -8.52
N GLN A 21 -22.34 -1.33 -7.62
CA GLN A 21 -22.57 -1.16 -6.18
C GLN A 21 -21.63 -0.11 -5.55
N TYR A 22 -20.42 0.02 -6.08
CA TYR A 22 -19.40 0.95 -5.62
C TYR A 22 -18.93 1.83 -6.79
N VAL A 23 -18.81 3.12 -6.54
CA VAL A 23 -18.42 4.11 -7.55
C VAL A 23 -17.05 4.74 -7.26
N GLU A 24 -16.56 4.60 -6.03
CA GLU A 24 -15.25 5.13 -5.66
C GLU A 24 -14.14 4.24 -6.20
N THR A 25 -13.30 4.82 -7.06
CA THR A 25 -12.16 4.13 -7.66
C THR A 25 -10.89 4.38 -6.85
N PHE A 26 -10.17 3.31 -6.57
CA PHE A 26 -8.87 3.36 -5.89
C PHE A 26 -7.72 3.18 -6.88
N THR A 27 -6.56 3.68 -6.49
CA THR A 27 -5.27 3.38 -7.12
C THR A 27 -4.27 2.91 -6.05
N ASN A 28 -3.28 2.12 -6.45
CA ASN A 28 -2.21 1.66 -5.58
C ASN A 28 -0.90 2.35 -6.00
N SER A 29 -0.51 3.36 -5.24
CA SER A 29 0.73 4.13 -5.41
C SER A 29 1.88 3.48 -4.64
N ALA A 30 3.09 3.49 -5.21
CA ALA A 30 4.30 3.06 -4.50
C ALA A 30 4.66 4.00 -3.33
N GLU A 31 4.29 5.27 -3.40
CA GLU A 31 4.62 6.28 -2.40
C GLU A 31 3.50 6.47 -1.36
N PHE A 32 2.24 6.51 -1.81
CA PHE A 32 1.10 6.88 -0.97
C PHE A 32 0.23 5.68 -0.57
N GLY A 33 0.56 4.46 -1.04
CA GLY A 33 -0.28 3.29 -0.79
C GLY A 33 -1.58 3.30 -1.59
N ILE A 34 -2.64 2.73 -1.01
CA ILE A 34 -3.96 2.74 -1.63
C ILE A 34 -4.66 4.07 -1.29
N ILE A 35 -5.04 4.80 -2.33
CA ILE A 35 -5.71 6.11 -2.23
C ILE A 35 -6.87 6.20 -3.23
N SER A 36 -7.79 7.14 -3.00
CA SER A 36 -8.83 7.47 -3.96
C SER A 36 -8.22 8.06 -5.24
N GLN A 37 -8.69 7.64 -6.40
CA GLN A 37 -8.23 8.22 -7.67
C GLN A 37 -8.57 9.71 -7.78
N ARG A 38 -9.69 10.15 -7.21
CA ARG A 38 -10.07 11.57 -7.16
C ARG A 38 -9.07 12.42 -6.39
N ASP A 39 -8.60 11.89 -5.24
CA ASP A 39 -7.62 12.60 -4.41
C ASP A 39 -6.24 12.68 -5.07
N PHE A 40 -5.96 11.77 -6.01
CA PHE A 40 -4.66 11.68 -6.66
C PHE A 40 -4.58 12.41 -8.01
N PHE A 41 -5.68 12.45 -8.78
CA PHE A 41 -5.68 12.95 -10.18
C PHE A 41 -6.60 14.16 -10.41
N ASP A 42 -7.24 14.73 -9.40
CA ASP A 42 -8.23 15.83 -9.48
C ASP A 42 -9.43 15.54 -10.41
N HIS A 43 -9.53 14.34 -10.98
CA HIS A 43 -10.64 13.93 -11.85
C HIS A 43 -10.81 12.41 -11.89
N ASP A 44 -11.99 11.95 -12.26
CA ASP A 44 -12.29 10.53 -12.46
C ASP A 44 -11.63 10.03 -13.76
N ILE A 45 -10.64 9.15 -13.66
CA ILE A 45 -10.02 8.50 -14.83
C ILE A 45 -10.95 7.44 -15.42
N ALA A 46 -11.69 6.75 -14.57
CA ALA A 46 -12.58 5.68 -14.97
C ALA A 46 -13.97 6.21 -15.30
N LYS A 47 -14.47 5.90 -16.51
CA LYS A 47 -15.87 6.19 -16.86
C LYS A 47 -16.80 5.27 -16.06
N LEU A 48 -17.91 5.78 -15.52
CA LEU A 48 -18.88 5.02 -14.71
C LEU A 48 -19.24 3.66 -15.34
N GLY A 49 -19.48 3.60 -16.65
CA GLY A 49 -19.85 2.37 -17.35
C GLY A 49 -18.75 1.32 -17.45
N SER A 50 -17.49 1.65 -17.12
CA SER A 50 -16.38 0.69 -17.12
C SER A 50 -16.13 0.03 -15.75
N LEU A 51 -16.80 0.50 -14.70
CA LEU A 51 -16.57 0.04 -13.32
C LEU A 51 -17.20 -1.32 -13.02
N ASP A 52 -18.13 -1.79 -13.84
CA ASP A 52 -18.79 -3.09 -13.67
C ASP A 52 -17.79 -4.27 -13.65
N GLY A 53 -16.73 -4.18 -14.46
CA GLY A 53 -15.67 -5.18 -14.53
C GLY A 53 -14.56 -5.02 -13.47
N TYR A 54 -14.61 -3.99 -12.60
CA TYR A 54 -13.59 -3.74 -11.59
C TYR A 54 -13.73 -4.71 -10.41
N TYR A 55 -12.62 -4.94 -9.70
CA TYR A 55 -12.65 -5.73 -8.48
C TYR A 55 -13.12 -4.89 -7.29
N ILE A 56 -13.94 -5.50 -6.42
CA ILE A 56 -14.32 -4.89 -5.13
C ILE A 56 -13.17 -5.07 -4.16
N VAL A 57 -12.68 -3.95 -3.59
CA VAL A 57 -11.59 -3.91 -2.63
C VAL A 57 -12.14 -3.46 -1.29
N LYS A 58 -12.23 -4.38 -0.33
CA LYS A 58 -12.71 -4.11 1.04
C LYS A 58 -11.58 -3.53 1.90
N ASN A 59 -11.96 -2.96 3.05
CA ASN A 59 -10.96 -2.58 4.05
C ASN A 59 -10.12 -3.82 4.43
N GLU A 60 -8.82 -3.65 4.65
CA GLU A 60 -7.84 -4.69 4.95
C GLU A 60 -7.44 -5.58 3.75
N ASP A 61 -8.11 -5.53 2.60
CA ASP A 61 -7.64 -6.22 1.40
C ASP A 61 -6.27 -5.65 0.96
N PHE A 62 -5.43 -6.52 0.41
CA PHE A 62 -4.15 -6.17 -0.18
C PHE A 62 -4.24 -6.10 -1.69
N VAL A 63 -3.44 -5.20 -2.26
CA VAL A 63 -3.40 -4.99 -3.71
C VAL A 63 -1.97 -4.95 -4.20
N TYR A 64 -1.66 -5.80 -5.16
CA TYR A 64 -0.43 -5.75 -5.94
C TYR A 64 -0.65 -4.93 -7.21
N ASN A 65 0.19 -3.94 -7.43
CA ASN A 65 0.27 -3.16 -8.66
C ASN A 65 1.50 -3.61 -9.46
N PRO A 66 1.37 -4.18 -10.66
CA PRO A 66 2.53 -4.61 -11.44
C PRO A 66 3.39 -3.46 -11.97
N ARG A 67 2.94 -2.20 -11.85
CA ARG A 67 3.69 -1.06 -12.34
C ARG A 67 4.96 -0.83 -11.50
N ILE A 68 6.11 -0.85 -12.17
CA ILE A 68 7.42 -0.68 -11.53
C ILE A 68 7.80 0.80 -11.44
N SER A 69 8.59 1.13 -10.43
CA SER A 69 9.20 2.44 -10.23
C SER A 69 10.53 2.27 -9.49
N THR A 70 11.29 3.35 -9.34
CA THR A 70 12.54 3.33 -8.59
C THR A 70 12.33 2.86 -7.13
N SER A 71 11.23 3.26 -6.50
CA SER A 71 10.86 2.87 -5.13
C SER A 71 10.18 1.50 -5.04
N ALA A 72 9.68 0.95 -6.15
CA ALA A 72 9.02 -0.35 -6.20
C ALA A 72 9.45 -1.12 -7.47
N PRO A 73 10.64 -1.73 -7.46
CA PRO A 73 11.26 -2.33 -8.64
C PRO A 73 10.52 -3.57 -9.17
N VAL A 74 9.69 -4.22 -8.36
CA VAL A 74 8.82 -5.33 -8.74
C VAL A 74 7.33 -4.99 -8.63
N GLY A 75 7.02 -3.69 -8.48
CA GLY A 75 5.67 -3.19 -8.20
C GLY A 75 5.33 -3.20 -6.70
N PRO A 76 4.48 -2.27 -6.22
CA PRO A 76 4.12 -2.19 -4.81
C PRO A 76 3.00 -3.15 -4.44
N ILE A 77 3.03 -3.65 -3.19
CA ILE A 77 1.93 -4.31 -2.51
C ILE A 77 1.52 -3.46 -1.32
N ASN A 78 0.26 -3.01 -1.27
CA ASN A 78 -0.24 -2.20 -0.17
C ASN A 78 -1.60 -2.71 0.33
N ARG A 79 -1.88 -2.45 1.62
CA ARG A 79 -3.14 -2.77 2.30
C ARG A 79 -4.13 -1.60 2.16
N ASN A 80 -5.41 -1.90 1.94
CA ASN A 80 -6.46 -0.89 2.00
C ASN A 80 -6.73 -0.47 3.45
N LYS A 81 -6.24 0.70 3.82
CA LYS A 81 -6.40 1.32 5.16
C LYS A 81 -7.37 2.50 5.16
N LEU A 82 -8.17 2.66 4.09
CA LEU A 82 -9.09 3.80 3.95
C LEU A 82 -10.34 3.68 4.83
N GLY A 83 -10.53 2.54 5.52
CA GLY A 83 -11.71 2.29 6.34
C GLY A 83 -13.01 2.13 5.55
N ARG A 84 -12.91 1.99 4.24
CA ARG A 84 -14.07 1.87 3.34
C ARG A 84 -13.79 0.96 2.14
N THR A 85 -14.87 0.54 1.50
CA THR A 85 -14.83 -0.29 0.29
C THR A 85 -14.86 0.59 -0.95
N GLY A 86 -14.07 0.23 -1.96
CA GLY A 86 -14.08 0.84 -3.28
C GLY A 86 -13.78 -0.18 -4.36
N VAL A 87 -13.47 0.29 -5.56
CA VAL A 87 -13.19 -0.60 -6.70
C VAL A 87 -11.84 -0.29 -7.34
N MET A 88 -11.23 -1.33 -7.90
CA MET A 88 -9.93 -1.21 -8.53
C MET A 88 -9.87 -1.93 -9.88
N SER A 89 -9.12 -1.36 -10.80
CA SER A 89 -8.94 -1.89 -12.16
C SER A 89 -8.49 -3.36 -12.16
N PRO A 90 -8.97 -4.19 -13.09
CA PRO A 90 -8.50 -5.58 -13.26
C PRO A 90 -7.00 -5.74 -13.58
N LEU A 91 -6.29 -4.65 -13.82
CA LEU A 91 -4.84 -4.66 -13.97
C LEU A 91 -4.09 -4.96 -12.68
N TYR A 92 -4.75 -4.82 -11.52
CA TYR A 92 -4.20 -5.12 -10.21
C TYR A 92 -4.57 -6.52 -9.76
N THR A 93 -3.72 -7.14 -8.95
CA THR A 93 -4.08 -8.37 -8.24
C THR A 93 -4.53 -8.00 -6.83
N VAL A 94 -5.79 -8.31 -6.52
CA VAL A 94 -6.39 -8.06 -5.20
C VAL A 94 -6.45 -9.38 -4.44
N PHE A 95 -6.06 -9.38 -3.16
CA PHE A 95 -6.15 -10.56 -2.31
C PHE A 95 -6.53 -10.20 -0.88
N ARG A 96 -7.30 -11.09 -0.27
CA ARG A 96 -7.88 -10.93 1.07
C ARG A 96 -7.17 -11.84 2.05
N PRO A 97 -6.54 -11.30 3.10
CA PRO A 97 -5.87 -12.10 4.11
C PRO A 97 -6.88 -12.83 5.02
N HIS A 98 -6.48 -14.03 5.47
CA HIS A 98 -7.11 -14.81 6.52
C HIS A 98 -6.01 -15.51 7.34
N ASP A 99 -6.27 -15.83 8.59
CA ASP A 99 -5.35 -16.55 9.48
C ASP A 99 -3.96 -15.91 9.65
N ILE A 100 -3.86 -14.60 9.47
CA ILE A 100 -2.65 -13.79 9.63
C ILE A 100 -2.99 -12.39 10.13
N ASP A 101 -2.13 -11.80 10.95
CA ASP A 101 -2.24 -10.39 11.32
C ASP A 101 -1.95 -9.49 10.11
N THR A 102 -2.90 -8.61 9.75
CA THR A 102 -2.78 -7.76 8.55
C THR A 102 -1.70 -6.70 8.68
N THR A 103 -1.39 -6.25 9.90
CA THR A 103 -0.30 -5.31 10.15
C THR A 103 1.05 -5.97 9.98
N TYR A 104 1.22 -7.19 10.49
CA TYR A 104 2.41 -8.01 10.25
C TYR A 104 2.64 -8.22 8.75
N LEU A 105 1.61 -8.64 8.01
CA LEU A 105 1.69 -8.87 6.57
C LEU A 105 2.03 -7.57 5.80
N GLU A 106 1.49 -6.43 6.21
CA GLU A 106 1.84 -5.12 5.63
C GLU A 106 3.34 -4.83 5.78
N TYR A 107 3.92 -5.05 6.98
CA TYR A 107 5.35 -4.84 7.21
C TYR A 107 6.23 -5.85 6.48
N PHE A 108 5.79 -7.09 6.31
CA PHE A 108 6.47 -8.03 5.45
C PHE A 108 6.60 -7.50 4.01
N PHE A 109 5.54 -6.93 3.45
CA PHE A 109 5.61 -6.35 2.10
C PHE A 109 6.40 -5.03 2.04
N LYS A 110 6.49 -4.28 3.13
CA LYS A 110 7.34 -3.08 3.22
C LYS A 110 8.83 -3.41 3.26
N CYS A 111 9.25 -4.56 3.79
CA CYS A 111 10.67 -4.89 3.98
C CYS A 111 11.41 -5.30 2.69
N GLY A 112 10.73 -5.54 1.59
CA GLY A 112 11.34 -5.90 0.31
C GLY A 112 11.97 -7.30 0.24
N TYR A 113 11.89 -8.11 1.30
CA TYR A 113 12.42 -9.48 1.32
C TYR A 113 11.84 -10.37 0.20
N TRP A 114 10.57 -10.17 -0.13
CA TRP A 114 9.84 -10.86 -1.18
C TRP A 114 10.28 -10.51 -2.60
N HIS A 115 11.05 -9.42 -2.79
CA HIS A 115 11.52 -9.00 -4.12
C HIS A 115 12.42 -10.04 -4.78
N SER A 116 13.20 -10.80 -4.00
CA SER A 116 14.05 -11.89 -4.53
C SER A 116 13.22 -13.00 -5.16
N PHE A 117 12.10 -13.37 -4.52
CA PHE A 117 11.15 -14.33 -5.08
C PHE A 117 10.53 -13.80 -6.38
N MET A 118 10.12 -12.55 -6.42
CA MET A 118 9.56 -11.92 -7.63
C MET A 118 10.58 -11.95 -8.77
N ASN A 119 11.79 -11.46 -8.55
CA ASN A 119 12.84 -11.39 -9.56
C ASN A 119 13.27 -12.77 -10.08
N PHE A 120 13.18 -13.82 -9.26
CA PHE A 120 13.48 -15.18 -9.70
C PHE A 120 12.38 -15.79 -10.57
N ASN A 121 11.11 -15.41 -10.33
CA ASN A 121 9.93 -16.06 -10.93
C ASN A 121 9.20 -15.20 -11.98
N GLY A 122 9.62 -13.96 -12.16
CA GLY A 122 9.02 -13.02 -13.10
C GLY A 122 10.06 -12.17 -13.79
N ASP A 123 9.62 -11.30 -14.66
CA ASP A 123 10.47 -10.37 -15.40
C ASP A 123 9.78 -9.02 -15.66
N SER A 124 10.52 -8.05 -16.17
CA SER A 124 9.96 -6.75 -16.56
C SER A 124 9.16 -6.81 -17.86
N GLY A 125 9.09 -7.99 -18.50
CA GLY A 125 8.34 -8.23 -19.74
C GLY A 125 8.76 -7.34 -20.91
N ALA A 126 7.99 -7.39 -22.00
CA ALA A 126 8.19 -6.55 -23.17
C ALA A 126 7.88 -5.05 -22.92
N ARG A 127 7.15 -4.75 -21.84
CA ARG A 127 6.86 -3.39 -21.38
C ARG A 127 7.73 -3.09 -20.17
N SER A 128 8.72 -2.24 -20.35
CA SER A 128 9.68 -1.86 -19.30
C SER A 128 9.07 -1.15 -18.08
N ASP A 129 7.76 -0.80 -18.10
CA ASP A 129 7.05 -0.13 -17.02
C ASP A 129 6.24 -1.08 -16.11
N ARG A 130 6.23 -2.40 -16.43
CA ARG A 130 5.43 -3.39 -15.67
C ARG A 130 6.22 -4.67 -15.42
N PHE A 131 6.07 -5.18 -14.22
CA PHE A 131 6.55 -6.49 -13.84
C PHE A 131 5.53 -7.57 -14.24
N SER A 132 6.01 -8.65 -14.84
CA SER A 132 5.21 -9.78 -15.31
C SER A 132 5.46 -10.99 -14.43
N ILE A 133 4.42 -11.45 -13.75
CA ILE A 133 4.42 -12.70 -13.00
C ILE A 133 3.05 -13.37 -13.14
N ARG A 134 3.03 -14.69 -13.26
CA ARG A 134 1.77 -15.44 -13.35
C ARG A 134 1.13 -15.50 -11.95
N ASP A 135 -0.19 -15.34 -11.87
CA ASP A 135 -0.93 -15.39 -10.60
C ASP A 135 -0.64 -16.66 -9.79
N ASN A 136 -0.68 -17.82 -10.44
CA ASN A 136 -0.42 -19.10 -9.77
C ASN A 136 1.00 -19.19 -9.19
N VAL A 137 1.95 -18.46 -9.75
CA VAL A 137 3.32 -18.35 -9.24
C VAL A 137 3.39 -17.30 -8.13
N PHE A 138 2.77 -16.13 -8.32
CA PHE A 138 2.69 -15.07 -7.31
C PHE A 138 2.18 -15.59 -5.96
N PHE A 139 1.11 -16.37 -5.97
CA PHE A 139 0.51 -16.96 -4.76
C PHE A 139 1.33 -18.11 -4.14
N GLN A 140 2.43 -18.58 -4.78
CA GLN A 140 3.41 -19.50 -4.16
C GLN A 140 4.49 -18.75 -3.34
N MET A 141 4.44 -17.42 -3.28
CA MET A 141 5.41 -16.61 -2.52
C MET A 141 5.50 -17.10 -1.09
N PRO A 142 6.73 -17.43 -0.59
CA PRO A 142 6.92 -17.89 0.78
C PRO A 142 6.87 -16.71 1.76
N ILE A 143 6.03 -16.85 2.76
CA ILE A 143 5.86 -15.87 3.85
C ILE A 143 6.30 -16.53 5.14
N PRO A 144 7.28 -15.98 5.89
CA PRO A 144 7.62 -16.47 7.23
C PRO A 144 6.49 -16.12 8.21
N ILE A 145 5.98 -17.12 8.91
CA ILE A 145 4.81 -16.98 9.79
C ILE A 145 5.21 -17.33 11.22
N PRO A 146 5.38 -16.34 12.12
CA PRO A 146 5.41 -16.54 13.56
C PRO A 146 4.05 -17.00 14.10
N ASP A 147 3.97 -17.33 15.39
CA ASP A 147 2.65 -17.45 16.03
C ASP A 147 1.89 -16.11 16.03
N ILE A 148 0.57 -16.16 16.18
CA ILE A 148 -0.27 -14.97 16.00
C ILE A 148 0.01 -13.87 17.04
N ASP A 149 0.43 -14.23 18.25
CA ASP A 149 0.77 -13.25 19.29
C ASP A 149 2.11 -12.57 18.99
N GLU A 150 3.05 -13.30 18.41
CA GLU A 150 4.31 -12.74 17.92
C GLU A 150 4.09 -11.81 16.71
N GLN A 151 3.22 -12.21 15.77
CA GLN A 151 2.84 -11.35 14.64
C GLN A 151 2.29 -10.00 15.13
N ARG A 152 1.36 -10.01 16.09
CA ARG A 152 0.78 -8.80 16.68
C ARG A 152 1.83 -7.92 17.34
N LYS A 153 2.70 -8.51 18.16
CA LYS A 153 3.80 -7.78 18.82
C LYS A 153 4.75 -7.12 17.82
N ILE A 154 5.12 -7.85 16.75
CA ILE A 154 5.95 -7.31 15.68
C ILE A 154 5.24 -6.13 14.99
N GLY A 155 3.97 -6.30 14.62
CA GLY A 155 3.17 -5.27 13.98
C GLY A 155 3.02 -4.01 14.84
N GLU A 156 2.73 -4.17 16.13
CA GLU A 156 2.62 -3.08 17.12
C GLU A 156 3.95 -2.34 17.28
N LEU A 157 5.06 -3.06 17.44
CA LEU A 157 6.38 -2.48 17.57
C LEU A 157 6.76 -1.64 16.35
N LEU A 158 6.60 -2.19 15.14
CA LEU A 158 6.93 -1.49 13.90
C LEU A 158 6.02 -0.28 13.68
N THR A 159 4.74 -0.38 14.01
CA THR A 159 3.81 0.77 13.97
C THR A 159 4.23 1.87 14.96
N CYS A 160 4.66 1.49 16.16
CA CYS A 160 5.17 2.44 17.14
C CYS A 160 6.43 3.16 16.63
N LEU A 161 7.35 2.43 16.02
CA LEU A 161 8.56 2.99 15.41
C LEU A 161 8.23 3.98 14.27
N ASP A 162 7.32 3.61 13.35
CA ASP A 162 6.87 4.49 12.26
C ASP A 162 6.27 5.80 12.81
N ASN A 163 5.47 5.71 13.87
CA ASN A 163 4.88 6.87 14.54
C ASN A 163 5.96 7.77 15.17
N LEU A 164 6.95 7.19 15.85
CA LEU A 164 8.07 7.92 16.45
C LEU A 164 8.91 8.64 15.39
N ILE A 165 9.21 7.98 14.29
CA ILE A 165 9.94 8.56 13.15
C ILE A 165 9.15 9.76 12.59
N THR A 166 7.85 9.58 12.34
CA THR A 166 6.97 10.63 11.83
C THR A 166 6.91 11.84 12.76
N LEU A 167 6.78 11.61 14.07
CA LEU A 167 6.77 12.67 15.09
C LEU A 167 8.13 13.39 15.13
N HIS A 168 9.24 12.66 15.01
CA HIS A 168 10.57 13.23 15.01
C HIS A 168 10.80 14.12 13.78
N GLN A 169 10.35 13.68 12.61
CA GLN A 169 10.46 14.44 11.36
C GLN A 169 9.62 15.73 11.38
N ARG A 170 8.49 15.76 12.11
CA ARG A 170 7.65 16.97 12.25
C ARG A 170 8.25 18.04 13.19
N LYS A 171 9.06 17.66 14.18
CA LYS A 171 9.67 18.59 15.15
C LYS A 171 10.53 19.68 14.51
N PRO A 172 11.42 19.43 13.53
CA PRO A 172 12.24 20.48 12.90
C PRO A 172 11.43 21.54 12.17
N PHE A 173 10.27 21.15 11.60
CA PHE A 173 9.38 22.08 10.88
C PHE A 173 8.72 23.08 11.86
N LEU A 174 8.24 22.62 13.00
CA LEU A 174 7.66 23.50 14.03
C LEU A 174 8.69 24.42 14.68
N MET A 175 9.94 23.98 14.85
CA MET A 175 11.02 24.86 15.35
C MET A 175 11.38 25.96 14.34
N LYS A 176 11.43 25.67 13.04
CA LYS A 176 11.67 26.69 11.99
C LYS A 176 10.61 27.79 11.99
N TRP A 177 9.33 27.44 12.21
CA TRP A 177 8.25 28.45 12.30
C TRP A 177 8.40 29.33 13.54
N ARG A 178 8.69 28.76 14.71
CA ARG A 178 8.88 29.52 15.95
C ARG A 178 10.06 30.50 15.90
N THR A 179 11.17 30.13 15.25
CA THR A 179 12.32 31.02 15.08
C THR A 179 12.05 32.12 14.05
N SER A 180 11.27 31.86 13.00
CA SER A 180 10.86 32.85 12.00
C SER A 180 9.95 33.93 12.60
N ASP A 181 8.99 33.56 13.44
CA ASP A 181 8.06 34.50 14.09
C ASP A 181 8.75 35.30 15.21
N ALA A 182 9.71 34.71 15.93
CA ALA A 182 10.52 35.44 16.91
C ALA A 182 11.38 36.53 16.25
N ASN A 183 11.97 36.25 15.07
CA ASN A 183 12.77 37.23 14.33
C ASN A 183 11.91 38.36 13.71
N ARG A 184 10.67 38.07 13.28
CA ARG A 184 9.77 39.13 12.79
C ARG A 184 9.31 40.09 13.91
N ASN A 185 9.13 39.59 15.13
CA ASN A 185 8.73 40.43 16.25
C ASN A 185 9.89 41.29 16.81
N GLN A 186 11.13 40.89 16.58
CA GLN A 186 12.29 41.73 16.95
C GLN A 186 12.54 42.86 15.94
N THR A 187 12.30 42.65 14.65
CA THR A 187 12.48 43.68 13.61
C THR A 187 11.42 44.80 13.71
N ASN A 188 10.21 44.49 14.18
CA ASN A 188 9.17 45.50 14.38
C ASN A 188 9.29 46.32 15.68
N ARG A 189 10.26 45.99 16.57
CA ARG A 189 10.55 46.78 17.78
C ARG A 189 11.68 47.78 17.63
N LEU A 190 12.35 47.78 16.48
CA LEU A 190 13.48 48.69 16.20
C LEU A 190 13.13 49.85 15.23
N VAL A 191 11.85 50.05 14.92
CA VAL A 191 11.35 51.15 14.08
C VAL A 191 10.20 51.87 14.83
N LEU A 192 10.56 52.44 15.99
CA LEU A 192 9.79 53.51 16.68
C LEU A 192 10.80 54.45 17.34
#